data_afc4e3a1571530f923211d95e68fdd42
#
_entry.id   afc4e3a1571530f923211d95e68fdd42
#
_cell.length_a   1.000
_cell.length_b   1.000
_cell.length_c   1.000
_cell.angle_alpha   90.00
_cell.angle_beta   90.00
_cell.angle_gamma   90.00
#
_symmetry.space_group_name_H-M   'P 1'
#
loop_
_entity.id
_entity.type
_entity.pdbx_description
1 polymer ?
#
loop_
_entity_poly.entity_id
_entity_poly.type
_entity_poly.pdbx_seq_one_letter_code
_entity_poly.pdbx_strand_id
1 'polypeptide(L)'
;MAFTPWYKEMAIYQIWPRSFCDGNGDGIGDLWGVLSKLDYIKSLNVDAIWFSPLYPSPNADYGYDISDYKSIHPDYGDLEVFRQVLDGAHQRGLKVFMDLVVNHTSDEHPWFIESRKGKDNPYHDYYYWRPGRKSRRGKPLPPNNWTSMFEGGAWEYDENLDEYYLHLFAKKQPDLNMANPKVREEVKSILRFWLDMGVDGFREDVITYIAKTPGLPSTYPRLPMSNGMKHFSNLPAVHDYLREFRDDVLCHYDCFTVGESPMTTADDCLAYIAEDGDKVLDEMISFSHMTADCLLVDILQRPFDLRSMKRAFSQWQHKLAGRAWNCLYIENHDHPRIISRYGSEDYPVESGKLLAAMYILQRGTPFVYQGQEIGMTNICLPELSMYKDVASHNNYRVASKLFGRKKALELLKVSSRENARTPVQWSAAENAGFTTGTPWFSVNPNYTRVNVAAQEEDPDSLLNFYRALLAYRKQEPLVLWGEYKEHFPRSRDFYVYERSYQGRKLLVICRFGTAPKAFTAPAGMALSRGKLVFANYKDAPLSGEGFTARPWELRVYEL
;
A
#
# COMPACT_ATOMS: atom_id res chain seq x y z
N MET A 1 -9.24 -30.85 -12.30
CA MET A 1 -8.82 -29.86 -11.28
C MET A 1 -9.29 -28.52 -11.79
N ALA A 2 -9.97 -27.72 -11.01
CA ALA A 2 -10.29 -26.36 -11.40
C ALA A 2 -8.96 -25.59 -11.60
N PHE A 3 -8.85 -24.80 -12.65
CA PHE A 3 -7.68 -23.96 -12.91
C PHE A 3 -7.54 -22.94 -11.76
N THR A 4 -6.44 -23.00 -11.03
CA THR A 4 -6.15 -22.01 -9.99
C THR A 4 -5.43 -20.85 -10.66
N PRO A 5 -5.97 -19.62 -10.56
CA PRO A 5 -5.27 -18.45 -11.08
C PRO A 5 -3.89 -18.30 -10.41
N TRP A 6 -2.86 -18.05 -11.21
CA TRP A 6 -1.46 -18.00 -10.77
C TRP A 6 -1.20 -16.96 -9.67
N TYR A 7 -1.95 -15.87 -9.66
CA TYR A 7 -1.77 -14.80 -8.67
C TYR A 7 -2.10 -15.22 -7.23
N LYS A 8 -2.90 -16.28 -7.01
CA LYS A 8 -3.24 -16.75 -5.65
C LYS A 8 -2.05 -17.38 -4.91
N GLU A 9 -1.06 -17.85 -5.64
CA GLU A 9 0.13 -18.48 -5.06
C GLU A 9 1.30 -17.52 -4.92
N MET A 10 1.25 -16.34 -5.54
CA MET A 10 2.34 -15.37 -5.57
C MET A 10 2.53 -14.60 -4.25
N ALA A 11 3.72 -14.00 -4.14
CA ALA A 11 4.06 -12.93 -3.24
C ALA A 11 4.60 -11.75 -4.06
N ILE A 12 4.29 -10.52 -3.67
CA ILE A 12 4.62 -9.31 -4.43
C ILE A 12 5.60 -8.46 -3.62
N TYR A 13 6.61 -7.91 -4.31
CA TYR A 13 7.54 -6.94 -3.75
C TYR A 13 7.22 -5.55 -4.31
N GLN A 14 6.89 -4.59 -3.43
CA GLN A 14 6.60 -3.23 -3.84
C GLN A 14 7.87 -2.38 -3.85
N ILE A 15 8.11 -1.70 -4.97
CA ILE A 15 9.21 -0.75 -5.16
C ILE A 15 8.65 0.67 -5.24
N TRP A 16 9.17 1.56 -4.38
CA TRP A 16 9.11 3.02 -4.51
C TRP A 16 10.39 3.47 -5.25
N PRO A 17 10.34 3.73 -6.57
CA PRO A 17 11.53 3.80 -7.40
C PRO A 17 12.55 4.81 -6.91
N ARG A 18 12.08 6.02 -6.58
CA ARG A 18 12.90 7.16 -6.16
C ARG A 18 13.83 6.88 -4.98
N SER A 19 13.52 5.91 -4.15
CA SER A 19 14.30 5.53 -2.95
C SER A 19 14.79 4.09 -2.95
N PHE A 20 14.69 3.37 -4.06
CA PHE A 20 15.11 1.97 -4.09
C PHE A 20 16.61 1.81 -4.25
N CYS A 21 17.17 2.22 -5.38
CA CYS A 21 18.59 2.19 -5.68
C CYS A 21 18.87 3.16 -6.83
N ASP A 22 19.90 3.97 -6.70
CA ASP A 22 20.39 4.89 -7.72
C ASP A 22 21.48 4.19 -8.55
N GLY A 23 21.24 4.00 -9.83
CA GLY A 23 22.15 3.35 -10.74
C GLY A 23 23.02 4.33 -11.55
N ASN A 24 22.62 5.59 -11.69
CA ASN A 24 23.31 6.61 -12.48
C ASN A 24 24.16 7.58 -11.63
N GLY A 25 23.97 7.61 -10.30
CA GLY A 25 24.75 8.41 -9.36
C GLY A 25 24.25 9.85 -9.17
N ASP A 26 23.04 10.18 -9.57
CA ASP A 26 22.48 11.53 -9.44
C ASP A 26 21.79 11.79 -8.08
N GLY A 27 21.66 10.77 -7.25
CA GLY A 27 21.05 10.83 -5.93
C GLY A 27 19.59 10.41 -5.90
N ILE A 28 19.00 10.04 -7.03
CA ILE A 28 17.61 9.59 -7.18
C ILE A 28 17.63 8.12 -7.60
N GLY A 29 16.81 7.29 -6.95
CA GLY A 29 16.64 5.90 -7.37
C GLY A 29 15.99 5.81 -8.75
N ASP A 30 16.45 4.85 -9.56
CA ASP A 30 16.13 4.73 -10.97
C ASP A 30 15.98 3.28 -11.44
N LEU A 31 15.64 3.09 -12.72
CA LEU A 31 15.47 1.76 -13.32
C LEU A 31 16.80 1.01 -13.53
N TRP A 32 17.95 1.70 -13.69
CA TRP A 32 19.26 1.04 -13.72
C TRP A 32 19.61 0.45 -12.35
N GLY A 33 19.28 1.18 -11.27
CA GLY A 33 19.39 0.69 -9.91
C GLY A 33 18.49 -0.53 -9.67
N VAL A 34 17.25 -0.50 -10.15
CA VAL A 34 16.34 -1.65 -10.09
C VAL A 34 16.91 -2.84 -10.85
N LEU A 35 17.38 -2.63 -12.10
CA LEU A 35 17.96 -3.68 -12.94
C LEU A 35 19.14 -4.38 -12.23
N SER A 36 19.99 -3.61 -11.52
CA SER A 36 21.11 -4.12 -10.75
C SER A 36 20.71 -4.99 -9.55
N LYS A 37 19.46 -4.87 -9.09
CA LYS A 37 18.94 -5.54 -7.88
C LYS A 37 17.92 -6.65 -8.17
N LEU A 38 17.68 -7.03 -9.42
CA LEU A 38 16.69 -8.07 -9.76
C LEU A 38 17.04 -9.43 -9.13
N ASP A 39 18.33 -9.78 -9.03
CA ASP A 39 18.76 -11.02 -8.37
C ASP A 39 18.49 -11.00 -6.86
N TYR A 40 18.69 -9.86 -6.21
CA TYR A 40 18.29 -9.66 -4.81
C TYR A 40 16.78 -9.85 -4.63
N ILE A 41 15.98 -9.20 -5.46
CA ILE A 41 14.51 -9.31 -5.39
C ILE A 41 14.09 -10.77 -5.57
N LYS A 42 14.66 -11.47 -6.56
CA LYS A 42 14.36 -12.90 -6.78
C LYS A 42 14.77 -13.77 -5.59
N SER A 43 15.86 -13.43 -4.92
CA SER A 43 16.35 -14.16 -3.74
C SER A 43 15.40 -14.09 -2.54
N LEU A 44 14.46 -13.11 -2.51
CA LEU A 44 13.43 -13.00 -1.48
C LEU A 44 12.32 -14.06 -1.62
N ASN A 45 12.30 -14.85 -2.69
CA ASN A 45 11.23 -15.80 -3.04
C ASN A 45 9.89 -15.13 -3.37
N VAL A 46 9.90 -13.88 -3.82
CA VAL A 46 8.74 -13.21 -4.39
C VAL A 46 8.54 -13.61 -5.86
N ASP A 47 7.35 -13.38 -6.38
CA ASP A 47 6.95 -13.77 -7.74
C ASP A 47 6.65 -12.59 -8.64
N ALA A 48 6.48 -11.41 -8.07
CA ALA A 48 6.19 -10.20 -8.82
C ALA A 48 6.79 -8.96 -8.17
N ILE A 49 6.99 -7.94 -9.00
CA ILE A 49 7.37 -6.58 -8.61
C ILE A 49 6.17 -5.67 -8.91
N TRP A 50 5.76 -4.86 -7.94
CA TRP A 50 4.86 -3.75 -8.18
C TRP A 50 5.65 -2.44 -8.06
N PHE A 51 5.67 -1.65 -9.13
CA PHE A 51 6.22 -0.31 -9.13
C PHE A 51 5.16 0.72 -8.73
N SER A 52 5.44 1.53 -7.71
CA SER A 52 4.78 2.83 -7.56
C SER A 52 5.05 3.68 -8.80
N PRO A 53 4.26 4.74 -9.10
CA PRO A 53 4.25 5.35 -10.43
C PRO A 53 5.62 5.68 -11.00
N LEU A 54 5.87 5.20 -12.24
CA LEU A 54 7.08 5.46 -13.02
C LEU A 54 6.91 6.57 -14.05
N TYR A 55 5.71 7.12 -14.20
CA TYR A 55 5.31 8.07 -15.23
C TYR A 55 5.91 9.45 -15.01
N PRO A 56 6.06 10.27 -16.09
CA PRO A 56 6.34 11.69 -15.95
C PRO A 56 5.36 12.38 -15.02
N SER A 57 5.92 13.16 -14.10
CA SER A 57 5.18 13.85 -13.05
C SER A 57 5.96 15.09 -12.62
N PRO A 58 5.31 16.24 -12.39
CA PRO A 58 5.95 17.38 -11.72
C PRO A 58 6.24 17.15 -10.24
N ASN A 59 5.93 15.95 -9.72
CA ASN A 59 6.22 15.52 -8.34
C ASN A 59 5.50 16.34 -7.24
N ALA A 60 4.32 16.89 -7.55
CA ALA A 60 3.48 17.51 -6.52
C ALA A 60 2.97 16.50 -5.49
N ASP A 61 2.80 15.24 -5.92
CA ASP A 61 2.52 14.07 -5.09
C ASP A 61 3.42 12.87 -5.46
N TYR A 62 4.68 13.15 -5.78
CA TYR A 62 5.75 12.17 -6.03
C TYR A 62 5.35 11.01 -6.95
N GLY A 63 4.86 11.32 -8.14
CA GLY A 63 4.52 10.36 -9.18
C GLY A 63 3.01 10.14 -9.34
N TYR A 64 2.19 10.44 -8.33
CA TYR A 64 0.73 10.30 -8.41
C TYR A 64 0.03 11.47 -9.13
N ASP A 65 0.75 12.53 -9.48
CA ASP A 65 0.32 13.62 -10.35
C ASP A 65 0.91 13.42 -11.77
N ILE A 66 0.29 12.52 -12.55
CA ILE A 66 0.80 12.06 -13.85
C ILE A 66 0.57 13.10 -14.94
N SER A 67 1.64 13.45 -15.68
CA SER A 67 1.58 14.33 -16.84
C SER A 67 1.66 13.62 -18.20
N ASP A 68 2.10 12.36 -18.24
CA ASP A 68 2.09 11.50 -19.43
C ASP A 68 2.02 10.03 -19.01
N TYR A 69 1.00 9.30 -19.47
CA TYR A 69 0.76 7.89 -19.10
C TYR A 69 1.55 6.87 -19.94
N LYS A 70 2.21 7.30 -21.02
CA LYS A 70 2.83 6.38 -21.98
C LYS A 70 4.33 6.56 -22.11
N SER A 71 4.96 7.16 -21.09
CA SER A 71 6.41 7.27 -21.00
C SER A 71 6.89 7.07 -19.56
N ILE A 72 8.21 7.04 -19.37
CA ILE A 72 8.88 6.92 -18.08
C ILE A 72 9.38 8.28 -17.64
N HIS A 73 9.30 8.58 -16.35
CA HIS A 73 9.83 9.83 -15.77
C HIS A 73 11.34 9.94 -16.04
N PRO A 74 11.83 11.09 -16.53
CA PRO A 74 13.26 11.26 -16.82
C PRO A 74 14.21 10.94 -15.67
N ASP A 75 13.82 11.19 -14.42
CA ASP A 75 14.59 10.81 -13.23
C ASP A 75 14.76 9.28 -13.10
N TYR A 76 13.89 8.48 -13.71
CA TYR A 76 13.92 7.02 -13.62
C TYR A 76 14.50 6.35 -14.86
N GLY A 77 14.70 7.10 -15.95
CA GLY A 77 15.18 6.60 -17.22
C GLY A 77 14.16 6.81 -18.36
N ASP A 78 14.04 5.82 -19.21
CA ASP A 78 13.17 5.84 -20.39
C ASP A 78 12.51 4.47 -20.65
N LEU A 79 11.74 4.38 -21.73
CA LEU A 79 11.08 3.12 -22.12
C LEU A 79 12.08 2.01 -22.50
N GLU A 80 13.29 2.35 -22.92
CA GLU A 80 14.30 1.36 -23.28
C GLU A 80 14.84 0.66 -22.03
N VAL A 81 15.24 1.43 -21.00
CA VAL A 81 15.69 0.82 -19.74
C VAL A 81 14.53 0.12 -19.03
N PHE A 82 13.29 0.62 -19.16
CA PHE A 82 12.12 -0.09 -18.63
C PHE A 82 11.95 -1.47 -19.27
N ARG A 83 12.10 -1.59 -20.61
CA ARG A 83 12.07 -2.90 -21.29
C ARG A 83 13.17 -3.81 -20.78
N GLN A 84 14.38 -3.30 -20.55
CA GLN A 84 15.47 -4.11 -19.97
C GLN A 84 15.12 -4.62 -18.56
N VAL A 85 14.47 -3.80 -17.73
CA VAL A 85 13.99 -4.23 -16.40
C VAL A 85 12.90 -5.30 -16.55
N LEU A 86 11.94 -5.09 -17.45
CA LEU A 86 10.84 -6.03 -17.71
C LEU A 86 11.36 -7.38 -18.18
N ASP A 87 12.22 -7.38 -19.21
CA ASP A 87 12.83 -8.59 -19.75
C ASP A 87 13.70 -9.28 -18.68
N GLY A 88 14.49 -8.52 -17.94
CA GLY A 88 15.33 -9.04 -16.85
C GLY A 88 14.53 -9.66 -15.70
N ALA A 89 13.36 -9.09 -15.38
CA ALA A 89 12.42 -9.64 -14.41
C ALA A 89 11.81 -10.94 -14.94
N HIS A 90 11.31 -10.95 -16.18
CA HIS A 90 10.71 -12.13 -16.80
C HIS A 90 11.71 -13.28 -16.93
N GLN A 91 12.97 -13.02 -17.30
CA GLN A 91 14.03 -14.04 -17.34
C GLN A 91 14.26 -14.72 -16.00
N ARG A 92 13.94 -14.04 -14.90
CA ARG A 92 14.01 -14.58 -13.51
C ARG A 92 12.68 -15.17 -13.04
N GLY A 93 11.67 -15.19 -13.89
CA GLY A 93 10.31 -15.62 -13.53
C GLY A 93 9.65 -14.68 -12.53
N LEU A 94 9.91 -13.37 -12.63
CA LEU A 94 9.23 -12.32 -11.89
C LEU A 94 8.23 -11.63 -12.82
N LYS A 95 7.02 -11.46 -12.37
CA LYS A 95 5.98 -10.64 -13.01
C LYS A 95 6.22 -9.15 -12.67
N VAL A 96 5.70 -8.24 -13.50
CA VAL A 96 5.84 -6.80 -13.30
C VAL A 96 4.49 -6.11 -13.35
N PHE A 97 4.15 -5.38 -12.31
CA PHE A 97 2.91 -4.61 -12.20
C PHE A 97 3.21 -3.10 -12.16
N MET A 98 2.43 -2.36 -12.93
CA MET A 98 2.45 -0.89 -12.93
C MET A 98 1.35 -0.33 -12.03
N ASP A 99 1.51 0.93 -11.62
CA ASP A 99 0.45 1.65 -10.89
C ASP A 99 -0.46 2.37 -11.91
N LEU A 100 -1.76 2.13 -11.86
CA LEU A 100 -2.76 2.76 -12.73
C LEU A 100 -3.47 3.87 -11.94
N VAL A 101 -3.08 5.12 -12.16
CA VAL A 101 -3.64 6.29 -11.48
C VAL A 101 -4.59 7.01 -12.42
N VAL A 102 -5.89 6.70 -12.32
CA VAL A 102 -6.89 7.20 -13.27
C VAL A 102 -8.06 7.95 -12.61
N ASN A 103 -8.01 8.19 -11.30
CA ASN A 103 -8.95 9.09 -10.67
C ASN A 103 -8.68 10.56 -11.07
N HIS A 104 -7.42 10.92 -11.30
CA HIS A 104 -6.96 12.28 -11.58
C HIS A 104 -5.71 12.25 -12.46
N THR A 105 -5.32 13.42 -13.00
CA THR A 105 -4.03 13.64 -13.65
C THR A 105 -3.27 14.76 -12.95
N SER A 106 -2.05 15.05 -13.40
CA SER A 106 -1.42 16.35 -13.10
C SER A 106 -2.21 17.49 -13.77
N ASP A 107 -2.15 18.70 -13.18
CA ASP A 107 -2.58 19.94 -13.84
C ASP A 107 -1.66 20.34 -15.01
N GLU A 108 -0.52 19.65 -15.16
CA GLU A 108 0.41 19.77 -16.28
C GLU A 108 0.17 18.72 -17.38
N HIS A 109 -0.82 17.83 -17.20
CA HIS A 109 -1.21 16.88 -18.25
C HIS A 109 -1.80 17.62 -19.47
N PRO A 110 -1.45 17.26 -20.73
CA PRO A 110 -1.98 17.91 -21.93
C PRO A 110 -3.50 18.01 -21.95
N TRP A 111 -4.23 17.01 -21.48
CA TRP A 111 -5.70 17.06 -21.42
C TRP A 111 -6.20 18.18 -20.51
N PHE A 112 -5.56 18.40 -19.34
CA PHE A 112 -5.97 19.48 -18.43
C PHE A 112 -5.59 20.85 -18.99
N ILE A 113 -4.40 20.99 -19.55
CA ILE A 113 -3.95 22.22 -20.22
C ILE A 113 -4.94 22.61 -21.32
N GLU A 114 -5.37 21.65 -22.15
CA GLU A 114 -6.36 21.89 -23.18
C GLU A 114 -7.74 22.24 -22.59
N SER A 115 -8.19 21.51 -21.56
CA SER A 115 -9.49 21.72 -20.93
C SER A 115 -9.68 23.14 -20.37
N ARG A 116 -8.59 23.82 -19.99
CA ARG A 116 -8.57 25.19 -19.47
C ARG A 116 -8.66 26.28 -20.54
N LYS A 117 -8.57 25.93 -21.84
CA LYS A 117 -8.59 26.92 -22.93
C LYS A 117 -9.98 27.46 -23.26
N GLY A 118 -11.03 26.74 -22.87
CA GLY A 118 -12.41 27.17 -23.13
C GLY A 118 -13.41 26.06 -22.98
N LYS A 119 -14.67 26.43 -22.76
CA LYS A 119 -15.78 25.47 -22.54
C LYS A 119 -16.11 24.64 -23.78
N ASP A 120 -15.79 25.14 -24.95
CA ASP A 120 -15.99 24.47 -26.24
C ASP A 120 -14.82 23.57 -26.64
N ASN A 121 -13.74 23.53 -25.83
CA ASN A 121 -12.60 22.66 -26.08
C ASN A 121 -13.00 21.18 -25.90
N PRO A 122 -12.62 20.27 -26.83
CA PRO A 122 -12.97 18.84 -26.73
C PRO A 122 -12.55 18.15 -25.42
N TYR A 123 -11.54 18.67 -24.74
CA TYR A 123 -11.03 18.17 -23.46
C TYR A 123 -11.69 18.80 -22.24
N HIS A 124 -12.58 19.81 -22.41
CA HIS A 124 -13.20 20.47 -21.26
C HIS A 124 -13.92 19.48 -20.37
N ASP A 125 -14.76 18.61 -20.94
CA ASP A 125 -15.50 17.58 -20.21
C ASP A 125 -14.67 16.36 -19.78
N TYR A 126 -13.36 16.35 -19.99
CA TYR A 126 -12.47 15.33 -19.40
C TYR A 126 -12.33 15.50 -17.91
N TYR A 127 -12.64 16.69 -17.39
CA TYR A 127 -12.56 17.03 -15.97
C TYR A 127 -13.90 17.58 -15.47
N TYR A 128 -14.06 17.61 -14.15
CA TYR A 128 -15.25 18.16 -13.52
C TYR A 128 -15.11 19.68 -13.35
N TRP A 129 -15.63 20.46 -14.28
CA TRP A 129 -15.75 21.90 -14.20
C TRP A 129 -17.15 22.32 -13.78
N ARG A 130 -17.28 23.31 -12.89
CA ARG A 130 -18.58 23.83 -12.45
C ARG A 130 -18.49 25.30 -12.11
N PRO A 131 -19.53 26.10 -12.44
CA PRO A 131 -19.64 27.47 -11.97
C PRO A 131 -19.72 27.52 -10.46
N GLY A 132 -19.15 28.56 -9.88
CA GLY A 132 -19.25 28.82 -8.45
C GLY A 132 -20.66 29.23 -8.03
N ARG A 133 -20.91 29.20 -6.73
CA ARG A 133 -22.11 29.74 -6.09
C ARG A 133 -21.82 31.13 -5.53
N LYS A 134 -22.83 31.92 -5.28
CA LYS A 134 -22.69 33.19 -4.54
C LYS A 134 -23.25 33.05 -3.13
N SER A 135 -22.51 33.55 -2.14
CA SER A 135 -23.03 33.70 -0.78
C SER A 135 -24.16 34.74 -0.74
N ARG A 136 -24.93 34.79 0.35
CA ARG A 136 -25.95 35.86 0.55
C ARG A 136 -25.38 37.29 0.44
N ARG A 137 -24.05 37.45 0.65
CA ARG A 137 -23.33 38.73 0.53
C ARG A 137 -22.61 38.87 -0.82
N GLY A 138 -22.93 38.04 -1.82
CA GLY A 138 -22.31 38.09 -3.15
C GLY A 138 -20.91 37.50 -3.26
N LYS A 139 -20.31 36.98 -2.17
CA LYS A 139 -18.96 36.39 -2.20
C LYS A 139 -18.96 35.10 -3.00
N PRO A 140 -17.97 34.88 -3.90
CA PRO A 140 -17.79 33.61 -4.60
C PRO A 140 -17.61 32.44 -3.62
N LEU A 141 -18.25 31.33 -3.91
CA LEU A 141 -18.18 30.07 -3.16
C LEU A 141 -18.02 28.92 -4.15
N PRO A 142 -17.29 27.84 -3.75
CA PRO A 142 -17.21 26.64 -4.58
C PRO A 142 -18.59 26.00 -4.85
N PRO A 143 -18.69 25.15 -5.88
CA PRO A 143 -19.97 24.52 -6.31
C PRO A 143 -20.68 23.75 -5.20
N ASN A 144 -19.95 23.05 -4.36
CA ASN A 144 -20.46 22.30 -3.22
C ASN A 144 -19.54 22.45 -2.00
N ASN A 145 -19.74 21.62 -0.98
CA ASN A 145 -18.99 21.68 0.29
C ASN A 145 -18.04 20.49 0.50
N TRP A 146 -17.63 19.82 -0.58
CA TRP A 146 -16.70 18.69 -0.47
C TRP A 146 -15.31 19.15 -0.02
N THR A 147 -14.62 18.28 0.68
CA THR A 147 -13.25 18.49 1.15
C THR A 147 -12.30 17.54 0.45
N SER A 148 -11.08 18.00 0.20
CA SER A 148 -9.98 17.20 -0.30
C SER A 148 -9.52 16.17 0.75
N MET A 149 -8.97 15.06 0.30
CA MET A 149 -8.32 14.04 1.15
C MET A 149 -7.01 14.57 1.77
N PHE A 150 -6.34 15.53 1.10
CA PHE A 150 -5.15 16.23 1.59
C PHE A 150 -5.47 17.56 2.28
N GLU A 151 -6.73 17.72 2.74
CA GLU A 151 -7.28 18.88 3.42
C GLU A 151 -7.65 20.10 2.55
N GLY A 152 -8.53 20.91 3.12
CA GLY A 152 -9.09 22.07 2.42
C GLY A 152 -10.33 21.71 1.62
N GLY A 153 -10.72 22.63 0.74
CA GLY A 153 -11.84 22.41 -0.18
C GLY A 153 -11.39 21.51 -1.35
N ALA A 154 -12.34 20.78 -1.93
CA ALA A 154 -12.10 19.93 -3.11
C ALA A 154 -12.27 20.68 -4.43
N TRP A 155 -12.35 22.00 -4.42
CA TRP A 155 -12.58 22.83 -5.60
C TRP A 155 -11.60 23.98 -5.65
N GLU A 156 -10.93 24.15 -6.79
CA GLU A 156 -10.06 25.30 -7.07
C GLU A 156 -10.62 26.15 -8.20
N TYR A 157 -10.57 27.47 -8.02
CA TYR A 157 -11.10 28.44 -8.98
C TYR A 157 -10.10 28.72 -10.09
N ASP A 158 -10.57 28.67 -11.33
CA ASP A 158 -9.81 29.08 -12.51
C ASP A 158 -10.37 30.41 -13.03
N GLU A 159 -9.53 31.45 -13.00
CA GLU A 159 -9.91 32.81 -13.41
C GLU A 159 -10.19 32.92 -14.92
N ASN A 160 -9.55 32.08 -15.76
CA ASN A 160 -9.71 32.13 -17.21
C ASN A 160 -11.09 31.62 -17.65
N LEU A 161 -11.61 30.59 -16.95
CA LEU A 161 -12.90 29.98 -17.28
C LEU A 161 -14.05 30.54 -16.47
N ASP A 162 -13.79 31.30 -15.38
CA ASP A 162 -14.76 31.67 -14.35
C ASP A 162 -15.51 30.44 -13.79
N GLU A 163 -14.77 29.34 -13.59
CA GLU A 163 -15.27 28.08 -13.10
C GLU A 163 -14.33 27.47 -12.06
N TYR A 164 -14.80 26.44 -11.37
CA TYR A 164 -14.01 25.63 -10.44
C TYR A 164 -13.81 24.24 -11.02
N TYR A 165 -12.59 23.70 -10.91
CA TYR A 165 -12.35 22.29 -11.15
C TYR A 165 -12.30 21.49 -9.83
N LEU A 166 -12.74 20.23 -9.91
CA LEU A 166 -12.69 19.28 -8.79
C LEU A 166 -11.28 18.71 -8.62
N HIS A 167 -10.80 18.60 -7.38
CA HIS A 167 -9.63 17.84 -7.00
C HIS A 167 -9.87 17.16 -5.65
N LEU A 168 -9.95 15.83 -5.61
CA LEU A 168 -10.12 15.10 -4.35
C LEU A 168 -8.79 14.98 -3.57
N PHE A 169 -7.66 15.19 -4.22
CA PHE A 169 -6.31 15.19 -3.63
C PHE A 169 -5.67 16.58 -3.69
N ALA A 170 -4.41 16.70 -4.12
CA ALA A 170 -3.78 18.02 -4.23
C ALA A 170 -4.45 18.88 -5.31
N LYS A 171 -4.33 20.21 -5.18
CA LYS A 171 -4.80 21.15 -6.21
C LYS A 171 -4.20 20.87 -7.60
N LYS A 172 -2.99 20.32 -7.62
CA LYS A 172 -2.30 19.91 -8.85
C LYS A 172 -2.75 18.54 -9.39
N GLN A 173 -3.82 17.96 -8.82
CA GLN A 173 -4.38 16.67 -9.21
C GLN A 173 -5.87 16.81 -9.55
N PRO A 174 -6.22 17.45 -10.70
CA PRO A 174 -7.61 17.59 -11.14
C PRO A 174 -8.24 16.21 -11.42
N ASP A 175 -9.47 16.00 -10.92
CA ASP A 175 -10.21 14.74 -11.05
C ASP A 175 -10.75 14.54 -12.47
N LEU A 176 -10.48 13.37 -13.05
CA LEU A 176 -11.00 12.94 -14.34
C LEU A 176 -12.50 12.64 -14.28
N ASN A 177 -13.22 13.03 -15.32
CA ASN A 177 -14.64 12.73 -15.48
C ASN A 177 -14.86 11.36 -16.14
N MET A 178 -14.83 10.29 -15.37
CA MET A 178 -15.08 8.92 -15.87
C MET A 178 -16.48 8.69 -16.44
N ALA A 179 -17.45 9.59 -16.16
CA ALA A 179 -18.74 9.52 -16.82
C ALA A 179 -18.65 9.85 -18.33
N ASN A 180 -17.59 10.54 -18.76
CA ASN A 180 -17.29 10.80 -20.17
C ASN A 180 -16.70 9.53 -20.81
N PRO A 181 -17.35 8.92 -21.84
CA PRO A 181 -16.84 7.72 -22.50
C PRO A 181 -15.47 7.94 -23.18
N LYS A 182 -15.15 9.17 -23.61
CA LYS A 182 -13.85 9.45 -24.20
C LYS A 182 -12.72 9.29 -23.17
N VAL A 183 -12.93 9.68 -21.91
CA VAL A 183 -11.96 9.47 -20.84
C VAL A 183 -11.75 7.97 -20.60
N ARG A 184 -12.81 7.17 -20.61
CA ARG A 184 -12.69 5.72 -20.49
C ARG A 184 -11.93 5.09 -21.67
N GLU A 185 -12.10 5.57 -22.89
CA GLU A 185 -11.30 5.13 -24.05
C GLU A 185 -9.82 5.45 -23.88
N GLU A 186 -9.48 6.64 -23.34
CA GLU A 186 -8.08 6.96 -23.02
C GLU A 186 -7.50 6.00 -21.97
N VAL A 187 -8.27 5.67 -20.92
CA VAL A 187 -7.84 4.68 -19.91
C VAL A 187 -7.63 3.30 -20.56
N LYS A 188 -8.54 2.85 -21.42
CA LYS A 188 -8.37 1.60 -22.16
C LYS A 188 -7.14 1.63 -23.08
N SER A 189 -6.83 2.77 -23.67
CA SER A 189 -5.61 2.97 -24.48
C SER A 189 -4.33 2.91 -23.63
N ILE A 190 -4.37 3.41 -22.39
CA ILE A 190 -3.26 3.29 -21.43
C ILE A 190 -3.04 1.83 -21.03
N LEU A 191 -4.11 1.12 -20.68
CA LEU A 191 -4.05 -0.30 -20.32
C LEU A 191 -3.43 -1.13 -21.45
N ARG A 192 -3.93 -0.98 -22.70
CA ARG A 192 -3.38 -1.68 -23.88
C ARG A 192 -1.91 -1.38 -24.09
N PHE A 193 -1.50 -0.12 -23.99
CA PHE A 193 -0.11 0.28 -24.22
C PHE A 193 0.88 -0.49 -23.32
N TRP A 194 0.58 -0.60 -22.02
CA TRP A 194 1.45 -1.29 -21.09
C TRP A 194 1.35 -2.82 -21.18
N LEU A 195 0.15 -3.36 -21.39
CA LEU A 195 -0.05 -4.79 -21.58
C LEU A 195 0.59 -5.30 -22.87
N ASP A 196 0.50 -4.54 -23.97
CA ASP A 196 1.17 -4.85 -25.24
C ASP A 196 2.70 -4.79 -25.12
N MET A 197 3.23 -3.99 -24.19
CA MET A 197 4.66 -3.95 -23.87
C MET A 197 5.11 -5.17 -23.06
N GLY A 198 4.19 -5.91 -22.44
CA GLY A 198 4.46 -7.10 -21.64
C GLY A 198 4.32 -6.93 -20.13
N VAL A 199 3.76 -5.81 -19.66
CA VAL A 199 3.40 -5.64 -18.23
C VAL A 199 2.35 -6.68 -17.85
N ASP A 200 2.50 -7.31 -16.69
CA ASP A 200 1.68 -8.45 -16.25
C ASP A 200 0.45 -8.03 -15.42
N GLY A 201 0.23 -6.74 -15.21
CA GLY A 201 -0.95 -6.27 -14.48
C GLY A 201 -0.80 -4.90 -13.85
N PHE A 202 -1.80 -4.54 -13.05
CA PHE A 202 -1.90 -3.20 -12.47
C PHE A 202 -2.33 -3.22 -11.00
N ARG A 203 -1.72 -2.32 -10.23
CA ARG A 203 -2.35 -1.81 -9.01
C ARG A 203 -3.10 -0.54 -9.37
N GLU A 204 -4.38 -0.50 -9.07
CA GLU A 204 -5.28 0.58 -9.47
C GLU A 204 -5.50 1.54 -8.30
N ASP A 205 -4.93 2.75 -8.44
CA ASP A 205 -4.91 3.79 -7.41
C ASP A 205 -6.30 4.32 -7.10
N VAL A 206 -6.68 4.35 -5.82
CA VAL A 206 -7.98 4.84 -5.31
C VAL A 206 -9.17 4.52 -6.21
N ILE A 207 -9.18 3.34 -6.80
CA ILE A 207 -10.09 2.95 -7.90
C ILE A 207 -11.56 3.07 -7.53
N THR A 208 -11.88 2.99 -6.25
CA THR A 208 -13.25 3.15 -5.75
C THR A 208 -13.77 4.59 -5.81
N TYR A 209 -12.90 5.57 -6.16
CA TYR A 209 -13.23 7.00 -6.21
C TYR A 209 -13.47 7.52 -7.63
N ILE A 210 -13.26 6.73 -8.67
CA ILE A 210 -13.34 7.19 -10.07
C ILE A 210 -14.73 7.66 -10.52
N ALA A 211 -15.80 7.25 -9.84
CA ALA A 211 -17.15 7.74 -10.11
C ALA A 211 -17.57 8.84 -9.14
N LYS A 212 -18.39 9.78 -9.61
CA LYS A 212 -18.99 10.85 -8.79
C LYS A 212 -20.51 10.86 -8.97
N THR A 213 -21.24 11.15 -7.89
CA THR A 213 -22.71 11.30 -7.95
C THR A 213 -23.08 12.40 -8.96
N PRO A 214 -23.98 12.13 -9.93
CA PRO A 214 -24.44 13.14 -10.87
C PRO A 214 -24.93 14.41 -10.18
N GLY A 215 -24.61 15.58 -10.75
CA GLY A 215 -24.96 16.87 -10.18
C GLY A 215 -24.10 17.32 -8.99
N LEU A 216 -23.18 16.48 -8.50
CA LEU A 216 -22.20 16.80 -7.46
C LEU A 216 -22.82 17.49 -6.23
N PRO A 217 -23.80 16.86 -5.55
CA PRO A 217 -24.57 17.52 -4.49
C PRO A 217 -23.72 17.80 -3.23
N SER A 218 -24.08 18.84 -2.50
CA SER A 218 -23.51 19.10 -1.18
C SER A 218 -23.86 18.03 -0.15
N THR A 219 -22.97 17.76 0.78
CA THR A 219 -23.19 16.80 1.88
C THR A 219 -23.74 17.49 3.12
N TYR A 220 -24.78 16.90 3.71
CA TYR A 220 -25.35 17.32 5.01
C TYR A 220 -25.67 16.08 5.88
N PRO A 221 -25.45 16.15 7.22
CA PRO A 221 -24.76 17.23 7.93
C PRO A 221 -23.31 17.38 7.44
N ARG A 222 -22.75 18.59 7.57
CA ARG A 222 -21.36 18.84 7.19
C ARG A 222 -20.42 18.16 8.18
N LEU A 223 -19.53 17.33 7.67
CA LEU A 223 -18.47 16.71 8.45
C LEU A 223 -17.23 17.61 8.43
N PRO A 224 -16.42 17.62 9.49
CA PRO A 224 -15.19 18.43 9.56
C PRO A 224 -14.12 17.95 8.59
N MET A 225 -14.12 16.65 8.25
CA MET A 225 -13.14 15.99 7.37
C MET A 225 -13.86 15.01 6.45
N SER A 226 -13.24 14.72 5.30
CA SER A 226 -13.76 13.78 4.29
C SER A 226 -15.23 14.05 3.93
N ASN A 227 -15.60 15.34 3.93
CA ASN A 227 -16.95 15.75 3.62
C ASN A 227 -17.22 15.56 2.12
N GLY A 228 -18.27 14.87 1.78
CA GLY A 228 -18.59 14.52 0.39
C GLY A 228 -18.33 13.07 0.04
N MET A 229 -17.61 12.29 0.85
CA MET A 229 -17.16 10.93 0.55
C MET A 229 -18.27 10.01 0.03
N LYS A 230 -19.47 10.06 0.59
CA LYS A 230 -20.63 9.29 0.10
C LYS A 230 -21.02 9.57 -1.37
N HIS A 231 -20.47 10.62 -1.97
CA HIS A 231 -20.75 11.04 -3.34
C HIS A 231 -19.61 10.72 -4.31
N PHE A 232 -18.51 10.11 -3.84
CA PHE A 232 -17.41 9.72 -4.69
C PHE A 232 -16.70 8.41 -4.25
N SER A 233 -17.17 7.74 -3.20
CA SER A 233 -16.57 6.46 -2.77
C SER A 233 -17.54 5.31 -2.97
N ASN A 234 -17.08 4.21 -3.57
CA ASN A 234 -17.82 2.97 -3.79
C ASN A 234 -19.20 3.16 -4.47
N LEU A 235 -19.29 4.07 -5.43
CA LEU A 235 -20.54 4.27 -6.17
C LEU A 235 -20.79 3.13 -7.16
N PRO A 236 -22.06 2.75 -7.43
CA PRO A 236 -22.37 1.67 -8.37
C PRO A 236 -21.75 1.84 -9.76
N ALA A 237 -21.65 3.09 -10.26
CA ALA A 237 -21.03 3.37 -11.56
C ALA A 237 -19.53 2.97 -11.65
N VAL A 238 -18.82 2.81 -10.52
CA VAL A 238 -17.45 2.28 -10.52
C VAL A 238 -17.43 0.87 -11.10
N HIS A 239 -18.38 0.02 -10.71
CA HIS A 239 -18.47 -1.36 -11.23
C HIS A 239 -18.73 -1.40 -12.74
N ASP A 240 -19.55 -0.47 -13.25
CA ASP A 240 -19.83 -0.40 -14.69
C ASP A 240 -18.58 -0.01 -15.48
N TYR A 241 -17.78 0.94 -14.96
CA TYR A 241 -16.53 1.36 -15.61
C TYR A 241 -15.47 0.25 -15.56
N LEU A 242 -15.30 -0.41 -14.43
CA LEU A 242 -14.36 -1.52 -14.29
C LEU A 242 -14.77 -2.73 -15.16
N ARG A 243 -16.07 -3.00 -15.26
CA ARG A 243 -16.59 -4.04 -16.18
C ARG A 243 -16.24 -3.70 -17.63
N GLU A 244 -16.41 -2.43 -18.04
CA GLU A 244 -16.01 -1.98 -19.38
C GLU A 244 -14.51 -2.17 -19.60
N PHE A 245 -13.64 -1.83 -18.63
CA PHE A 245 -12.20 -2.05 -18.75
C PHE A 245 -11.85 -3.53 -18.82
N ARG A 246 -12.48 -4.37 -17.99
CA ARG A 246 -12.32 -5.84 -18.04
C ARG A 246 -12.72 -6.40 -19.39
N ASP A 247 -13.93 -6.12 -19.83
CA ASP A 247 -14.53 -6.75 -21.01
C ASP A 247 -13.88 -6.27 -22.31
N ASP A 248 -13.48 -4.99 -22.41
CA ASP A 248 -12.89 -4.42 -23.61
C ASP A 248 -11.37 -4.58 -23.70
N VAL A 249 -10.67 -4.80 -22.57
CA VAL A 249 -9.20 -4.86 -22.53
C VAL A 249 -8.68 -6.03 -21.73
N LEU A 250 -8.89 -6.06 -20.43
CA LEU A 250 -8.15 -6.96 -19.52
C LEU A 250 -8.42 -8.44 -19.80
N CYS A 251 -9.62 -8.80 -20.24
CA CYS A 251 -9.98 -10.18 -20.60
C CYS A 251 -9.17 -10.76 -21.78
N HIS A 252 -8.47 -9.92 -22.54
CA HIS A 252 -7.63 -10.33 -23.67
C HIS A 252 -6.19 -10.64 -23.26
N TYR A 253 -5.83 -10.45 -21.99
CA TYR A 253 -4.48 -10.63 -21.47
C TYR A 253 -4.50 -11.53 -20.22
N ASP A 254 -3.43 -12.30 -20.02
CA ASP A 254 -3.21 -13.02 -18.75
C ASP A 254 -2.57 -12.06 -17.73
N CYS A 255 -3.38 -11.17 -17.18
CA CYS A 255 -2.94 -10.10 -16.30
C CYS A 255 -3.62 -10.16 -14.93
N PHE A 256 -3.03 -9.49 -13.97
CA PHE A 256 -3.51 -9.35 -12.59
C PHE A 256 -3.92 -7.91 -12.29
N THR A 257 -5.02 -7.74 -11.55
CA THR A 257 -5.48 -6.43 -11.10
C THR A 257 -5.73 -6.41 -9.59
N VAL A 258 -5.22 -5.37 -8.92
CA VAL A 258 -5.49 -5.13 -7.51
C VAL A 258 -5.90 -3.69 -7.29
N GLY A 259 -7.11 -3.47 -6.79
CA GLY A 259 -7.67 -2.14 -6.57
C GLY A 259 -7.35 -1.60 -5.18
N GLU A 260 -6.83 -0.39 -5.09
CA GLU A 260 -6.75 0.31 -3.81
C GLU A 260 -8.11 0.85 -3.39
N SER A 261 -8.53 0.51 -2.16
CA SER A 261 -9.87 0.78 -1.67
C SER A 261 -9.89 1.41 -0.28
N PRO A 262 -9.56 2.70 -0.17
CA PRO A 262 -9.70 3.40 1.10
C PRO A 262 -11.15 3.39 1.59
N MET A 263 -11.35 3.19 2.90
CA MET A 263 -12.66 3.22 3.55
C MET A 263 -13.67 2.16 3.07
N THR A 264 -13.22 1.13 2.35
CA THR A 264 -14.06 0.02 1.86
C THR A 264 -14.14 -1.07 2.93
N THR A 265 -15.33 -1.57 3.21
CA THR A 265 -15.52 -2.73 4.10
C THR A 265 -15.30 -4.04 3.36
N ALA A 266 -15.11 -5.14 4.10
CA ALA A 266 -14.98 -6.46 3.46
C ALA A 266 -16.26 -6.88 2.70
N ASP A 267 -17.44 -6.41 3.12
CA ASP A 267 -18.70 -6.66 2.42
C ASP A 267 -18.77 -5.86 1.11
N ASP A 268 -18.38 -4.57 1.12
CA ASP A 268 -18.32 -3.75 -0.11
C ASP A 268 -17.28 -4.32 -1.10
N CYS A 269 -16.14 -4.82 -0.59
CA CYS A 269 -15.07 -5.40 -1.38
C CYS A 269 -15.57 -6.60 -2.22
N LEU A 270 -16.46 -7.44 -1.67
CA LEU A 270 -17.02 -8.59 -2.38
C LEU A 270 -17.75 -8.20 -3.68
N ALA A 271 -18.28 -7.00 -3.78
CA ALA A 271 -18.89 -6.52 -5.02
C ALA A 271 -17.89 -6.40 -6.18
N TYR A 272 -16.58 -6.24 -5.88
CA TYR A 272 -15.51 -6.10 -6.87
C TYR A 272 -14.81 -7.42 -7.20
N ILE A 273 -14.59 -8.29 -6.18
CA ILE A 273 -13.66 -9.43 -6.29
C ILE A 273 -14.29 -10.80 -6.03
N ALA A 274 -15.61 -10.88 -5.78
CA ALA A 274 -16.24 -12.17 -5.51
C ALA A 274 -16.22 -13.09 -6.72
N GLU A 275 -15.74 -14.32 -6.54
CA GLU A 275 -15.62 -15.34 -7.59
C GLU A 275 -16.98 -15.93 -7.99
N ASP A 276 -17.97 -15.82 -7.11
CA ASP A 276 -19.36 -16.23 -7.31
C ASP A 276 -20.25 -15.10 -7.89
N GLY A 277 -19.64 -13.95 -8.25
CA GLY A 277 -20.30 -12.75 -8.73
C GLY A 277 -19.75 -12.23 -10.06
N ASP A 278 -20.05 -10.96 -10.35
CA ASP A 278 -19.50 -10.23 -11.48
C ASP A 278 -18.16 -9.60 -11.09
N LYS A 279 -17.13 -10.42 -11.00
CA LYS A 279 -15.78 -10.04 -10.60
C LYS A 279 -15.17 -9.05 -11.60
N VAL A 280 -14.79 -7.88 -11.14
CA VAL A 280 -14.18 -6.81 -11.96
C VAL A 280 -12.73 -6.53 -11.60
N LEU A 281 -12.25 -7.00 -10.45
CA LEU A 281 -10.86 -6.96 -9.99
C LEU A 281 -10.45 -8.32 -9.41
N ASP A 282 -9.17 -8.64 -9.39
CA ASP A 282 -8.69 -9.88 -8.77
C ASP A 282 -8.59 -9.79 -7.26
N GLU A 283 -8.07 -8.68 -6.75
CA GLU A 283 -7.90 -8.42 -5.32
C GLU A 283 -8.19 -6.95 -4.98
N MET A 284 -8.32 -6.66 -3.69
CA MET A 284 -8.42 -5.28 -3.20
C MET A 284 -7.52 -5.04 -1.98
N ILE A 285 -6.80 -3.91 -1.99
CA ILE A 285 -5.97 -3.43 -0.88
C ILE A 285 -6.87 -2.71 0.13
N SER A 286 -7.04 -3.29 1.32
CA SER A 286 -7.83 -2.75 2.42
C SER A 286 -6.98 -1.97 3.41
N PHE A 287 -7.51 -0.89 3.95
CA PHE A 287 -6.84 -0.09 5.00
C PHE A 287 -7.28 -0.43 6.42
N SER A 288 -8.20 -1.39 6.61
CA SER A 288 -8.84 -1.67 7.90
C SER A 288 -7.86 -1.96 9.05
N HIS A 289 -6.78 -2.70 8.78
CA HIS A 289 -5.76 -3.02 9.78
C HIS A 289 -4.76 -1.88 9.98
N MET A 290 -4.52 -1.04 8.94
CA MET A 290 -3.64 0.11 9.01
C MET A 290 -4.26 1.29 9.76
N THR A 291 -5.57 1.31 9.96
CA THR A 291 -6.28 2.32 10.77
C THR A 291 -6.55 1.87 12.20
N ALA A 292 -6.00 0.74 12.63
CA ALA A 292 -6.25 0.16 13.96
C ALA A 292 -5.78 1.06 15.13
N ASP A 293 -4.84 1.96 14.88
CA ASP A 293 -4.30 2.97 15.82
C ASP A 293 -4.75 4.40 15.49
N CYS A 294 -5.61 4.62 14.51
CA CYS A 294 -6.09 5.93 14.11
C CYS A 294 -7.41 6.29 14.82
N LEU A 295 -7.60 7.57 15.16
CA LEU A 295 -8.88 8.06 15.71
C LEU A 295 -9.81 8.56 14.60
N LEU A 296 -9.35 9.42 13.72
CA LEU A 296 -10.13 10.00 12.61
C LEU A 296 -9.27 10.14 11.36
N VAL A 297 -7.99 10.42 11.54
CA VAL A 297 -6.98 10.64 10.51
C VAL A 297 -5.64 10.12 11.02
N ASP A 298 -4.74 9.82 10.11
CA ASP A 298 -3.43 9.21 10.41
C ASP A 298 -2.58 10.00 11.40
N ILE A 299 -2.67 11.34 11.39
CA ILE A 299 -1.94 12.17 12.34
C ILE A 299 -2.48 12.08 13.76
N LEU A 300 -3.75 11.69 13.96
CA LEU A 300 -4.35 11.52 15.28
C LEU A 300 -4.28 10.06 15.72
N GLN A 301 -3.09 9.64 16.10
CA GLN A 301 -2.86 8.29 16.56
C GLN A 301 -3.28 8.11 18.03
N ARG A 302 -3.81 6.93 18.33
CA ARG A 302 -4.03 6.39 19.68
C ARG A 302 -3.01 5.30 19.97
N PRO A 303 -2.78 4.94 21.24
CA PRO A 303 -1.95 3.78 21.55
C PRO A 303 -2.44 2.53 20.80
N PHE A 304 -1.49 1.76 20.27
CA PHE A 304 -1.77 0.54 19.54
C PHE A 304 -2.63 -0.45 20.38
N ASP A 305 -3.73 -0.91 19.82
CA ASP A 305 -4.57 -1.95 20.41
C ASP A 305 -4.59 -3.18 19.50
N LEU A 306 -3.86 -4.22 19.90
CA LEU A 306 -3.77 -5.49 19.18
C LEU A 306 -5.16 -6.08 18.84
N ARG A 307 -6.18 -5.87 19.69
CA ARG A 307 -7.54 -6.38 19.44
C ARG A 307 -8.19 -5.71 18.23
N SER A 308 -7.90 -4.42 17.98
CA SER A 308 -8.40 -3.71 16.81
C SER A 308 -7.77 -4.26 15.53
N MET A 309 -6.46 -4.48 15.52
CA MET A 309 -5.75 -5.10 14.41
C MET A 309 -6.23 -6.53 14.14
N LYS A 310 -6.30 -7.38 15.14
CA LYS A 310 -6.79 -8.77 15.02
C LYS A 310 -8.21 -8.82 14.45
N ARG A 311 -9.10 -7.95 14.93
CA ARG A 311 -10.47 -7.86 14.44
C ARG A 311 -10.51 -7.53 12.94
N ALA A 312 -9.68 -6.60 12.49
CA ALA A 312 -9.58 -6.28 11.08
C ALA A 312 -9.14 -7.49 10.26
N PHE A 313 -8.02 -8.14 10.61
CA PHE A 313 -7.55 -9.34 9.90
C PHE A 313 -8.59 -10.47 9.92
N SER A 314 -9.12 -10.83 11.09
CA SER A 314 -10.12 -11.92 11.21
C SER A 314 -11.38 -11.63 10.41
N GLN A 315 -11.85 -10.39 10.43
CA GLN A 315 -13.05 -9.99 9.68
C GLN A 315 -12.84 -10.21 8.17
N TRP A 316 -11.71 -9.78 7.62
CA TRP A 316 -11.39 -9.98 6.21
C TRP A 316 -11.19 -11.46 5.88
N GLN A 317 -10.45 -12.21 6.70
CA GLN A 317 -10.25 -13.65 6.51
C GLN A 317 -11.59 -14.41 6.48
N HIS A 318 -12.50 -14.12 7.38
CA HIS A 318 -13.80 -14.80 7.44
C HIS A 318 -14.75 -14.38 6.32
N LYS A 319 -14.81 -13.08 5.99
CA LYS A 319 -15.72 -12.57 4.97
C LYS A 319 -15.35 -13.01 3.56
N LEU A 320 -14.06 -13.10 3.27
CA LEU A 320 -13.59 -13.52 1.95
C LEU A 320 -13.43 -15.04 1.82
N ALA A 321 -13.56 -15.81 2.92
CA ALA A 321 -13.40 -17.27 2.88
C ALA A 321 -14.34 -17.93 1.89
N GLY A 322 -13.77 -18.68 0.92
CA GLY A 322 -14.53 -19.41 -0.10
C GLY A 322 -15.23 -18.53 -1.15
N ARG A 323 -15.09 -17.21 -1.09
CA ARG A 323 -15.77 -16.26 -1.98
C ARG A 323 -14.82 -15.36 -2.77
N ALA A 324 -13.68 -15.02 -2.19
CA ALA A 324 -12.72 -14.11 -2.81
C ALA A 324 -11.31 -14.37 -2.29
N TRP A 325 -10.31 -13.74 -2.89
CA TRP A 325 -8.92 -13.82 -2.46
C TRP A 325 -8.49 -12.49 -1.80
N ASN A 326 -7.68 -12.55 -0.74
CA ASN A 326 -7.33 -11.40 0.07
C ASN A 326 -5.95 -10.83 -0.29
N CYS A 327 -5.82 -9.52 -0.34
CA CYS A 327 -4.53 -8.84 -0.32
C CYS A 327 -4.03 -8.72 1.11
N LEU A 328 -2.77 -9.09 1.35
CA LEU A 328 -2.13 -9.09 2.68
C LEU A 328 -0.94 -8.15 2.68
N TYR A 329 -0.93 -7.14 3.51
CA TYR A 329 0.22 -6.26 3.72
C TYR A 329 0.20 -5.68 5.14
N ILE A 330 1.33 -5.14 5.59
CA ILE A 330 1.46 -4.42 6.86
C ILE A 330 2.26 -3.13 6.72
N GLU A 331 2.85 -2.90 5.57
CA GLU A 331 3.66 -1.71 5.26
C GLU A 331 3.54 -1.38 3.78
N ASN A 332 3.53 -0.10 3.42
CA ASN A 332 3.60 0.42 2.06
C ASN A 332 4.19 1.84 2.07
N HIS A 333 4.21 2.50 0.92
CA HIS A 333 4.75 3.85 0.74
C HIS A 333 3.91 4.98 1.38
N ASP A 334 2.71 4.68 1.89
CA ASP A 334 1.78 5.68 2.47
C ASP A 334 1.67 5.60 4.00
N HIS A 335 2.38 4.66 4.63
CA HIS A 335 2.34 4.47 6.06
C HIS A 335 3.74 4.47 6.67
N PRO A 336 3.89 4.89 7.95
CA PRO A 336 5.15 4.76 8.66
C PRO A 336 5.65 3.32 8.72
N ARG A 337 6.96 3.13 8.92
CA ARG A 337 7.59 1.82 9.03
C ARG A 337 6.97 0.97 10.14
N ILE A 338 6.68 -0.29 9.83
CA ILE A 338 5.85 -1.14 10.69
C ILE A 338 6.51 -1.46 12.02
N ILE A 339 7.83 -1.61 12.07
CA ILE A 339 8.56 -1.87 13.33
C ILE A 339 8.38 -0.70 14.29
N SER A 340 8.49 0.53 13.82
CA SER A 340 8.29 1.74 14.62
C SER A 340 6.83 1.95 15.00
N ARG A 341 5.87 1.47 14.20
CA ARG A 341 4.44 1.70 14.42
C ARG A 341 3.78 0.63 15.28
N TYR A 342 3.96 -0.64 14.93
CA TYR A 342 3.28 -1.79 15.57
C TYR A 342 4.26 -2.80 16.16
N GLY A 343 5.55 -2.67 15.91
CA GLY A 343 6.63 -3.47 16.45
C GLY A 343 7.31 -2.83 17.66
N SER A 344 8.61 -3.05 17.76
CA SER A 344 9.47 -2.47 18.80
C SER A 344 10.87 -2.24 18.29
N GLU A 345 11.35 -1.01 18.39
CA GLU A 345 12.75 -0.67 18.07
C GLU A 345 13.75 -1.18 19.12
N ASP A 346 13.28 -1.55 20.32
CA ASP A 346 14.09 -2.25 21.36
C ASP A 346 14.27 -3.74 21.04
N TYR A 347 13.34 -4.32 20.25
CA TYR A 347 13.32 -5.72 19.81
C TYR A 347 13.07 -5.78 18.30
N PRO A 348 13.94 -5.17 17.46
CA PRO A 348 13.62 -4.96 16.04
C PRO A 348 13.55 -6.27 15.26
N VAL A 349 14.45 -7.22 15.54
CA VAL A 349 14.50 -8.51 14.84
C VAL A 349 13.34 -9.41 15.29
N GLU A 350 13.11 -9.50 16.59
CA GLU A 350 12.04 -10.34 17.14
C GLU A 350 10.66 -9.83 16.72
N SER A 351 10.42 -8.53 16.85
CA SER A 351 9.14 -7.95 16.44
C SER A 351 8.96 -7.98 14.93
N GLY A 352 10.03 -7.76 14.14
CA GLY A 352 10.00 -7.86 12.68
C GLY A 352 9.63 -9.25 12.20
N LYS A 353 10.26 -10.31 12.74
CA LYS A 353 9.94 -11.72 12.44
C LYS A 353 8.51 -12.08 12.81
N LEU A 354 8.05 -11.62 14.00
CA LEU A 354 6.68 -11.82 14.44
C LEU A 354 5.69 -11.16 13.49
N LEU A 355 5.90 -9.90 13.14
CA LEU A 355 5.03 -9.15 12.23
C LEU A 355 5.01 -9.78 10.84
N ALA A 356 6.15 -10.24 10.32
CA ALA A 356 6.21 -10.96 9.04
C ALA A 356 5.35 -12.23 9.05
N ALA A 357 5.55 -13.13 10.03
CA ALA A 357 4.81 -14.38 10.11
C ALA A 357 3.31 -14.15 10.36
N MET A 358 2.97 -13.12 11.14
CA MET A 358 1.61 -12.78 11.50
C MET A 358 0.71 -12.59 10.27
N TYR A 359 1.20 -11.95 9.19
CA TYR A 359 0.38 -11.70 8.00
C TYR A 359 0.67 -12.64 6.83
N ILE A 360 1.94 -13.02 6.59
CA ILE A 360 2.35 -13.87 5.45
C ILE A 360 1.74 -15.27 5.54
N LEU A 361 1.52 -15.80 6.76
CA LEU A 361 0.92 -17.12 6.97
C LEU A 361 -0.62 -17.12 6.94
N GLN A 362 -1.26 -15.99 6.68
CA GLN A 362 -2.70 -15.90 6.43
C GLN A 362 -3.04 -16.29 4.98
N ARG A 363 -4.33 -16.49 4.68
CA ARG A 363 -4.81 -16.76 3.32
C ARG A 363 -4.92 -15.46 2.53
N GLY A 364 -4.22 -15.36 1.42
CA GLY A 364 -4.19 -14.19 0.54
C GLY A 364 -2.81 -13.97 -0.07
N THR A 365 -2.65 -12.98 -0.92
CA THR A 365 -1.40 -12.60 -1.58
C THR A 365 -0.62 -11.62 -0.70
N PRO A 366 0.56 -11.97 -0.16
CA PRO A 366 1.36 -11.04 0.63
C PRO A 366 2.10 -10.04 -0.26
N PHE A 367 2.04 -8.78 0.15
CA PHE A 367 2.87 -7.68 -0.38
C PHE A 367 3.95 -7.35 0.64
N VAL A 368 5.18 -7.25 0.19
CA VAL A 368 6.35 -6.84 0.98
C VAL A 368 6.84 -5.52 0.42
N TYR A 369 6.89 -4.50 1.24
CA TYR A 369 7.38 -3.18 0.82
C TYR A 369 8.92 -3.12 0.94
N GLN A 370 9.59 -2.43 0.01
CA GLN A 370 11.05 -2.26 0.02
C GLN A 370 11.58 -1.80 1.39
N GLY A 371 12.58 -2.54 1.91
CA GLY A 371 13.17 -2.28 3.22
C GLY A 371 12.42 -2.85 4.42
N GLN A 372 11.19 -3.34 4.24
CA GLN A 372 10.44 -4.05 5.27
C GLN A 372 11.15 -5.36 5.67
N GLU A 373 11.71 -6.06 4.68
CA GLU A 373 12.42 -7.33 4.83
C GLU A 373 13.72 -7.22 5.63
N ILE A 374 14.30 -6.03 5.72
CA ILE A 374 15.48 -5.75 6.56
C ILE A 374 15.16 -5.00 7.84
N GLY A 375 13.89 -4.68 8.06
CA GLY A 375 13.44 -4.00 9.28
C GLY A 375 13.82 -2.53 9.35
N MET A 376 13.72 -1.78 8.24
CA MET A 376 13.87 -0.33 8.27
C MET A 376 12.86 0.30 9.24
N THR A 377 13.31 1.34 9.96
CA THR A 377 12.52 2.06 10.95
C THR A 377 12.22 3.49 10.51
N ASN A 378 11.37 4.19 11.26
CA ASN A 378 11.09 5.60 11.00
C ASN A 378 12.37 6.45 11.14
N ILE A 379 12.53 7.44 10.25
CA ILE A 379 13.62 8.41 10.35
C ILE A 379 13.33 9.51 11.38
N CYS A 380 12.07 9.80 11.64
CA CYS A 380 11.63 10.79 12.66
C CYS A 380 12.30 12.17 12.48
N LEU A 381 12.16 12.79 11.31
CA LEU A 381 12.80 14.06 10.96
C LEU A 381 12.57 15.15 12.03
N PRO A 382 13.64 15.83 12.52
CA PRO A 382 13.55 16.73 13.65
C PRO A 382 12.86 18.06 13.36
N GLU A 383 12.86 18.54 12.11
CA GLU A 383 12.37 19.86 11.71
C GLU A 383 11.39 19.79 10.54
N LEU A 384 10.39 20.67 10.54
CA LEU A 384 9.38 20.76 9.48
C LEU A 384 9.98 21.04 8.09
N SER A 385 11.07 21.80 8.02
CA SER A 385 11.78 22.14 6.78
C SER A 385 12.37 20.93 6.06
N MET A 386 12.56 19.81 6.75
CA MET A 386 13.09 18.57 6.19
C MET A 386 12.01 17.71 5.53
N TYR A 387 10.72 17.96 5.85
CA TYR A 387 9.60 17.29 5.22
C TYR A 387 9.33 17.89 3.84
N LYS A 388 9.16 17.05 2.84
CA LYS A 388 8.95 17.44 1.44
C LYS A 388 7.52 17.15 0.95
N ASP A 389 6.80 16.26 1.64
CA ASP A 389 5.48 15.80 1.25
C ASP A 389 4.39 16.83 1.58
N VAL A 390 3.52 17.09 0.60
CA VAL A 390 2.37 17.99 0.74
C VAL A 390 1.44 17.57 1.87
N ALA A 391 1.22 16.27 2.07
CA ALA A 391 0.39 15.74 3.15
C ALA A 391 1.00 16.04 4.52
N SER A 392 2.34 15.93 4.66
CA SER A 392 3.05 16.27 5.92
C SER A 392 2.85 17.74 6.30
N HIS A 393 3.02 18.66 5.35
CA HIS A 393 2.81 20.10 5.60
C HIS A 393 1.35 20.43 5.94
N ASN A 394 0.39 19.80 5.27
CA ASN A 394 -1.03 19.99 5.53
C ASN A 394 -1.41 19.44 6.91
N ASN A 395 -1.01 18.22 7.22
CA ASN A 395 -1.21 17.59 8.52
C ASN A 395 -0.62 18.42 9.67
N TYR A 396 0.62 18.91 9.50
CA TYR A 396 1.25 19.80 10.47
C TYR A 396 0.44 21.09 10.66
N ARG A 397 -0.04 21.72 9.57
CA ARG A 397 -0.83 22.95 9.64
C ARG A 397 -2.10 22.78 10.46
N VAL A 398 -2.80 21.66 10.31
CA VAL A 398 -4.02 21.37 11.10
C VAL A 398 -3.70 21.00 12.52
N ALA A 399 -2.78 20.07 12.74
CA ALA A 399 -2.37 19.67 14.08
C ALA A 399 -1.81 20.83 14.89
N SER A 400 -1.07 21.77 14.26
CA SER A 400 -0.52 22.93 14.95
C SER A 400 -1.60 23.90 15.46
N LYS A 401 -2.73 24.00 14.74
CA LYS A 401 -3.88 24.81 15.21
C LYS A 401 -4.62 24.16 16.39
N LEU A 402 -4.63 22.83 16.46
CA LEU A 402 -5.33 22.08 17.50
C LEU A 402 -4.47 21.85 18.74
N PHE A 403 -3.18 21.55 18.58
CA PHE A 403 -2.30 21.06 19.66
C PHE A 403 -1.04 21.93 19.87
N GLY A 404 -0.85 22.98 19.06
CA GLY A 404 0.35 23.80 19.07
C GLY A 404 1.51 23.17 18.26
N ARG A 405 2.47 24.02 17.85
CA ARG A 405 3.54 23.66 16.90
C ARG A 405 4.42 22.52 17.36
N LYS A 406 4.84 22.50 18.64
CA LYS A 406 5.71 21.45 19.19
C LYS A 406 5.04 20.08 19.13
N LYS A 407 3.78 19.98 19.60
CA LYS A 407 3.04 18.72 19.61
C LYS A 407 2.72 18.25 18.20
N ALA A 408 2.40 19.17 17.28
CA ALA A 408 2.16 18.85 15.88
C ALA A 408 3.40 18.23 15.22
N LEU A 409 4.60 18.74 15.50
CA LEU A 409 5.85 18.15 14.99
C LEU A 409 6.09 16.75 15.57
N GLU A 410 5.86 16.56 16.88
CA GLU A 410 6.01 15.23 17.50
C GLU A 410 5.03 14.19 16.90
N LEU A 411 3.81 14.60 16.61
CA LEU A 411 2.84 13.75 15.91
C LEU A 411 3.32 13.42 14.48
N LEU A 412 3.80 14.42 13.75
CA LEU A 412 4.27 14.26 12.38
C LEU A 412 5.46 13.30 12.29
N LYS A 413 6.42 13.37 13.23
CA LYS A 413 7.59 12.47 13.28
C LYS A 413 7.21 10.99 13.19
N VAL A 414 6.12 10.61 13.84
CA VAL A 414 5.72 9.20 13.92
C VAL A 414 4.66 8.81 12.89
N SER A 415 3.88 9.78 12.37
CA SER A 415 2.75 9.49 11.47
C SER A 415 3.04 9.77 9.99
N SER A 416 4.11 10.51 9.67
CA SER A 416 4.40 10.87 8.28
C SER A 416 4.75 9.65 7.43
N ARG A 417 4.17 9.59 6.23
CA ARG A 417 4.51 8.61 5.20
C ARG A 417 5.94 8.75 4.66
N GLU A 418 6.58 9.88 4.84
CA GLU A 418 8.00 10.09 4.49
C GLU A 418 8.95 9.16 5.27
N ASN A 419 8.54 8.64 6.43
CA ASN A 419 9.26 7.59 7.13
C ASN A 419 9.46 6.32 6.29
N ALA A 420 8.51 5.98 5.42
CA ALA A 420 8.61 4.86 4.50
C ALA A 420 9.33 5.20 3.18
N ARG A 421 9.57 6.49 2.91
CA ARG A 421 10.12 6.98 1.64
C ARG A 421 11.61 7.31 1.69
N THR A 422 12.29 6.94 2.78
CA THR A 422 13.76 7.04 2.90
C THR A 422 14.45 6.07 1.97
N PRO A 423 15.68 6.40 1.48
CA PRO A 423 16.48 5.48 0.68
C PRO A 423 16.66 4.12 1.34
N VAL A 424 16.58 3.03 0.55
CA VAL A 424 16.84 1.66 1.01
C VAL A 424 18.29 1.52 1.46
N GLN A 425 18.48 0.82 2.57
CA GLN A 425 19.76 0.65 3.22
C GLN A 425 20.46 -0.62 2.71
N TRP A 426 21.24 -0.50 1.63
CA TRP A 426 21.93 -1.63 0.99
C TRP A 426 23.16 -2.08 1.75
N SER A 427 23.91 -1.14 2.35
CA SER A 427 25.14 -1.45 3.09
C SER A 427 25.47 -0.41 4.14
N ALA A 428 26.52 -0.64 4.93
CA ALA A 428 27.07 0.33 5.87
C ALA A 428 27.99 1.40 5.20
N ALA A 429 28.11 1.39 3.87
CA ALA A 429 28.86 2.39 3.12
C ALA A 429 28.16 3.76 3.15
N GLU A 430 28.86 4.80 2.69
CA GLU A 430 28.30 6.15 2.56
C GLU A 430 26.94 6.12 1.83
N ASN A 431 26.01 6.98 2.26
CA ASN A 431 24.64 7.04 1.76
C ASN A 431 23.91 5.68 1.80
N ALA A 432 24.27 4.80 2.76
CA ALA A 432 23.72 3.45 2.90
C ALA A 432 23.94 2.55 1.66
N GLY A 433 24.88 2.89 0.78
CA GLY A 433 25.08 2.22 -0.51
C GLY A 433 23.92 2.44 -1.50
N PHE A 434 23.05 3.39 -1.24
CA PHE A 434 21.92 3.76 -2.12
C PHE A 434 22.40 4.52 -3.36
N THR A 435 23.33 5.47 -3.19
CA THR A 435 23.86 6.35 -4.24
C THR A 435 25.32 6.69 -4.00
N THR A 436 26.04 6.99 -5.07
CA THR A 436 27.36 7.63 -5.03
C THR A 436 27.27 9.17 -5.06
N GLY A 437 26.09 9.73 -5.33
CA GLY A 437 25.80 11.15 -5.33
C GLY A 437 25.23 11.65 -4.00
N THR A 438 24.55 12.79 -4.03
CA THR A 438 23.81 13.33 -2.87
C THR A 438 22.38 12.78 -2.88
N PRO A 439 21.97 12.01 -1.85
CA PRO A 439 20.61 11.45 -1.82
C PRO A 439 19.52 12.53 -1.90
N TRP A 440 18.50 12.31 -2.70
CA TRP A 440 17.35 13.20 -2.86
C TRP A 440 16.60 13.44 -1.54
N PHE A 441 16.67 12.48 -0.62
CA PHE A 441 16.07 12.51 0.71
C PHE A 441 17.03 11.95 1.75
N SER A 442 16.85 12.34 3.01
CA SER A 442 17.72 11.92 4.11
C SER A 442 17.74 10.40 4.28
N VAL A 443 18.93 9.83 4.35
CA VAL A 443 19.15 8.43 4.71
C VAL A 443 18.94 8.26 6.21
N ASN A 444 18.26 7.19 6.63
CA ASN A 444 18.08 6.90 8.05
C ASN A 444 19.46 6.57 8.68
N PRO A 445 19.90 7.27 9.73
CA PRO A 445 21.25 7.14 10.29
C PRO A 445 21.55 5.74 10.87
N ASN A 446 20.54 4.88 11.06
CA ASN A 446 20.73 3.53 11.54
C ASN A 446 21.25 2.54 10.46
N TYR A 447 21.49 3.00 9.22
CA TYR A 447 21.94 2.18 8.10
C TYR A 447 23.26 1.43 8.38
N THR A 448 24.07 1.93 9.30
CA THR A 448 25.31 1.24 9.72
C THR A 448 25.06 -0.11 10.42
N ARG A 449 23.83 -0.30 10.94
CA ARG A 449 23.42 -1.53 11.64
C ARG A 449 22.30 -2.27 10.91
N VAL A 450 21.37 -1.53 10.30
CA VAL A 450 20.23 -2.08 9.57
C VAL A 450 20.50 -1.91 8.08
N ASN A 451 20.99 -2.94 7.41
CA ASN A 451 21.23 -2.92 5.97
C ASN A 451 21.24 -4.33 5.38
N VAL A 452 21.06 -4.41 4.06
CA VAL A 452 21.01 -5.67 3.33
C VAL A 452 22.29 -6.47 3.51
N ALA A 453 23.46 -5.88 3.24
CA ALA A 453 24.75 -6.60 3.22
C ALA A 453 25.05 -7.29 4.56
N ALA A 454 24.83 -6.62 5.69
CA ALA A 454 25.03 -7.22 7.00
C ALA A 454 24.05 -8.36 7.29
N GLN A 455 22.81 -8.26 6.79
CA GLN A 455 21.79 -9.26 7.04
C GLN A 455 21.88 -10.47 6.10
N GLU A 456 22.47 -10.34 4.92
CA GLU A 456 22.73 -11.47 4.03
C GLU A 456 23.69 -12.49 4.65
N GLU A 457 24.68 -12.02 5.41
CA GLU A 457 25.69 -12.85 6.07
C GLU A 457 25.18 -13.49 7.38
N ASP A 458 24.12 -12.93 7.99
CA ASP A 458 23.56 -13.45 9.24
C ASP A 458 22.37 -14.40 8.98
N PRO A 459 22.51 -15.73 9.18
CA PRO A 459 21.44 -16.69 8.96
C PRO A 459 20.22 -16.46 9.86
N ASP A 460 20.38 -15.74 10.96
CA ASP A 460 19.29 -15.41 11.90
C ASP A 460 18.72 -14.01 11.69
N SER A 461 19.14 -13.32 10.64
CA SER A 461 18.64 -11.99 10.30
C SER A 461 17.13 -11.99 9.98
N LEU A 462 16.54 -10.80 9.97
CA LEU A 462 15.17 -10.61 9.53
C LEU A 462 15.03 -10.90 8.02
N LEU A 463 16.01 -10.48 7.20
CA LEU A 463 16.05 -10.75 5.77
C LEU A 463 16.00 -12.24 5.45
N ASN A 464 16.85 -13.04 6.08
CA ASN A 464 16.89 -14.48 5.86
C ASN A 464 15.63 -15.18 6.42
N PHE A 465 15.00 -14.60 7.45
CA PHE A 465 13.71 -15.07 7.93
C PHE A 465 12.59 -14.82 6.89
N TYR A 466 12.54 -13.63 6.25
CA TYR A 466 11.60 -13.36 5.15
C TYR A 466 11.80 -14.34 3.99
N ARG A 467 13.05 -14.58 3.58
CA ARG A 467 13.38 -15.56 2.53
C ARG A 467 12.84 -16.96 2.85
N ALA A 468 13.08 -17.43 4.07
CA ALA A 468 12.59 -18.73 4.53
C ALA A 468 11.05 -18.80 4.63
N LEU A 469 10.44 -17.74 5.14
CA LEU A 469 8.99 -17.67 5.33
C LEU A 469 8.23 -17.66 4.00
N LEU A 470 8.70 -16.87 3.02
CA LEU A 470 8.11 -16.80 1.68
C LEU A 470 8.33 -18.11 0.90
N ALA A 471 9.51 -18.73 1.03
CA ALA A 471 9.76 -20.05 0.46
C ALA A 471 8.85 -21.13 1.06
N TYR A 472 8.65 -21.13 2.38
CA TYR A 472 7.74 -22.05 3.06
C TYR A 472 6.30 -21.85 2.59
N ARG A 473 5.81 -20.59 2.55
CA ARG A 473 4.47 -20.26 2.07
C ARG A 473 4.21 -20.85 0.67
N LYS A 474 5.17 -20.67 -0.24
CA LYS A 474 5.06 -21.08 -1.64
C LYS A 474 4.90 -22.60 -1.80
N GLN A 475 5.48 -23.37 -0.88
CA GLN A 475 5.49 -24.84 -0.90
C GLN A 475 4.42 -25.49 -0.03
N GLU A 476 3.76 -24.70 0.84
CA GLU A 476 2.87 -25.25 1.87
C GLU A 476 1.38 -24.97 1.58
N PRO A 477 0.65 -25.97 1.04
CA PRO A 477 -0.79 -25.85 0.75
C PRO A 477 -1.63 -25.45 1.98
N LEU A 478 -1.17 -25.79 3.18
CA LEU A 478 -1.83 -25.43 4.44
C LEU A 478 -1.88 -23.91 4.64
N VAL A 479 -0.82 -23.18 4.22
CA VAL A 479 -0.77 -21.72 4.24
C VAL A 479 -1.62 -21.13 3.11
N LEU A 480 -1.52 -21.70 1.90
CA LEU A 480 -2.23 -21.17 0.74
C LEU A 480 -3.75 -21.39 0.86
N TRP A 481 -4.17 -22.62 1.14
CA TRP A 481 -5.57 -23.04 0.98
C TRP A 481 -6.30 -23.32 2.30
N GLY A 482 -5.56 -23.39 3.41
CA GLY A 482 -6.13 -23.70 4.72
C GLY A 482 -7.23 -22.74 5.15
N GLU A 483 -8.20 -23.23 5.89
CA GLU A 483 -9.20 -22.42 6.59
C GLU A 483 -8.54 -21.62 7.71
N TYR A 484 -9.07 -20.44 7.99
CA TYR A 484 -8.58 -19.57 9.06
C TYR A 484 -9.51 -19.64 10.27
N LYS A 485 -8.90 -19.73 11.48
CA LYS A 485 -9.63 -19.60 12.74
C LYS A 485 -8.80 -18.86 13.77
N GLU A 486 -9.32 -17.76 14.31
CA GLU A 486 -8.70 -17.03 15.41
C GLU A 486 -8.98 -17.68 16.75
N HIS A 487 -7.95 -17.71 17.60
CA HIS A 487 -8.04 -18.07 19.03
C HIS A 487 -7.78 -16.84 19.89
N PHE A 488 -8.38 -16.79 21.07
CA PHE A 488 -8.22 -15.70 22.05
C PHE A 488 -8.50 -14.29 21.49
N PRO A 489 -9.66 -14.03 20.84
CA PRO A 489 -9.94 -12.75 20.18
C PRO A 489 -9.92 -11.54 21.14
N ARG A 490 -10.12 -11.77 22.44
CA ARG A 490 -10.10 -10.73 23.48
C ARG A 490 -8.72 -10.46 24.06
N SER A 491 -7.71 -11.30 23.79
CA SER A 491 -6.35 -11.12 24.29
C SER A 491 -5.74 -9.82 23.79
N ARG A 492 -5.10 -9.07 24.69
CA ARG A 492 -4.30 -7.89 24.38
C ARG A 492 -2.83 -8.21 24.17
N ASP A 493 -2.45 -9.44 24.53
CA ASP A 493 -1.05 -9.88 24.58
C ASP A 493 -0.71 -10.86 23.46
N PHE A 494 -1.70 -11.60 22.97
CA PHE A 494 -1.49 -12.64 21.97
C PHE A 494 -2.41 -12.47 20.76
N TYR A 495 -1.83 -12.62 19.58
CA TYR A 495 -2.57 -12.95 18.36
C TYR A 495 -2.26 -14.40 18.03
N VAL A 496 -3.29 -15.25 18.09
CA VAL A 496 -3.16 -16.68 17.83
C VAL A 496 -4.22 -17.09 16.83
N TYR A 497 -3.79 -17.74 15.78
CA TYR A 497 -4.70 -18.31 14.79
C TYR A 497 -4.21 -19.66 14.28
N GLU A 498 -5.14 -20.49 13.83
CA GLU A 498 -4.85 -21.74 13.13
C GLU A 498 -5.20 -21.61 11.65
N ARG A 499 -4.44 -22.34 10.84
CA ARG A 499 -4.79 -22.69 9.47
C ARG A 499 -5.04 -24.20 9.44
N SER A 500 -6.11 -24.67 8.78
CA SER A 500 -6.43 -26.10 8.71
C SER A 500 -6.70 -26.52 7.28
N TYR A 501 -6.05 -27.60 6.83
CA TYR A 501 -6.18 -28.14 5.48
C TYR A 501 -5.91 -29.64 5.47
N GLN A 502 -6.85 -30.43 4.94
CA GLN A 502 -6.73 -31.90 4.79
C GLN A 502 -6.28 -32.63 6.07
N GLY A 503 -6.81 -32.21 7.22
CA GLY A 503 -6.51 -32.82 8.52
C GLY A 503 -5.22 -32.33 9.20
N ARG A 504 -4.38 -31.56 8.53
CA ARG A 504 -3.20 -30.88 9.11
C ARG A 504 -3.58 -29.52 9.65
N LYS A 505 -2.84 -29.04 10.63
CA LYS A 505 -3.03 -27.71 11.23
C LYS A 505 -1.71 -26.97 11.37
N LEU A 506 -1.75 -25.67 11.12
CA LEU A 506 -0.67 -24.74 11.44
C LEU A 506 -1.18 -23.78 12.51
N LEU A 507 -0.55 -23.76 13.67
CA LEU A 507 -0.86 -22.85 14.76
C LEU A 507 0.20 -21.76 14.84
N VAL A 508 -0.21 -20.50 14.61
CA VAL A 508 0.64 -19.31 14.66
C VAL A 508 0.38 -18.60 15.98
N ILE A 509 1.41 -18.40 16.78
CA ILE A 509 1.36 -17.78 18.11
C ILE A 509 2.28 -16.55 18.11
N CYS A 510 1.68 -15.35 18.16
CA CYS A 510 2.38 -14.08 18.20
C CYS A 510 2.17 -13.41 19.56
N ARG A 511 3.25 -13.22 20.34
CA ARG A 511 3.24 -12.50 21.63
C ARG A 511 3.60 -11.03 21.40
N PHE A 512 2.69 -10.13 21.67
CA PHE A 512 2.92 -8.68 21.62
C PHE A 512 3.26 -8.12 23.00
N GLY A 513 4.33 -7.35 23.09
CA GLY A 513 4.76 -6.64 24.29
C GLY A 513 6.05 -7.19 24.90
N THR A 514 6.58 -6.44 25.88
CA THR A 514 7.95 -6.62 26.41
C THR A 514 8.04 -7.43 27.70
N ALA A 515 6.95 -7.57 28.47
CA ALA A 515 6.96 -8.38 29.68
C ALA A 515 6.74 -9.86 29.36
N PRO A 516 7.44 -10.81 30.02
CA PRO A 516 7.15 -12.24 29.89
C PRO A 516 5.69 -12.56 30.24
N LYS A 517 5.07 -13.48 29.49
CA LYS A 517 3.65 -13.79 29.65
C LYS A 517 3.38 -15.29 29.51
N ALA A 518 2.67 -15.87 30.44
CA ALA A 518 2.23 -17.26 30.33
C ALA A 518 1.27 -17.43 29.16
N PHE A 519 1.50 -18.45 28.35
CA PHE A 519 0.65 -18.91 27.27
C PHE A 519 0.19 -20.35 27.51
N THR A 520 -1.07 -20.59 27.26
CA THR A 520 -1.65 -21.95 27.25
C THR A 520 -2.27 -22.19 25.88
N ALA A 521 -1.99 -23.32 25.26
CA ALA A 521 -2.51 -23.69 23.96
C ALA A 521 -4.05 -23.73 23.96
N PRO A 522 -4.69 -23.49 22.81
CA PRO A 522 -6.13 -23.70 22.68
C PRO A 522 -6.54 -25.13 23.06
N ALA A 523 -7.72 -25.29 23.62
CA ALA A 523 -8.23 -26.60 24.05
C ALA A 523 -8.14 -27.65 22.93
N GLY A 524 -7.61 -28.81 23.24
CA GLY A 524 -7.41 -29.90 22.29
C GLY A 524 -6.14 -29.83 21.45
N MET A 525 -5.27 -28.83 21.68
CA MET A 525 -3.98 -28.68 21.00
C MET A 525 -2.82 -28.95 21.95
N ALA A 526 -2.06 -30.02 21.72
CA ALA A 526 -0.86 -30.35 22.48
C ALA A 526 0.38 -29.93 21.68
N LEU A 527 1.02 -28.83 22.09
CA LEU A 527 2.22 -28.31 21.41
C LEU A 527 3.37 -29.32 21.40
N SER A 528 3.45 -30.18 22.40
CA SER A 528 4.46 -31.25 22.49
C SER A 528 4.34 -32.33 21.42
N ARG A 529 3.19 -32.42 20.74
CA ARG A 529 2.98 -33.34 19.60
C ARG A 529 3.23 -32.70 18.26
N GLY A 530 3.39 -31.36 18.23
CA GLY A 530 3.59 -30.60 17.03
C GLY A 530 5.07 -30.43 16.68
N LYS A 531 5.33 -30.18 15.40
CA LYS A 531 6.63 -29.76 14.90
C LYS A 531 6.71 -28.23 14.95
N LEU A 532 7.71 -27.67 15.66
CA LEU A 532 8.02 -26.25 15.60
C LEU A 532 8.64 -25.94 14.22
N VAL A 533 7.95 -25.13 13.41
CA VAL A 533 8.36 -24.80 12.03
C VAL A 533 9.13 -23.49 12.00
N PHE A 534 8.61 -22.48 12.72
CA PHE A 534 9.26 -21.18 12.88
C PHE A 534 9.25 -20.72 14.32
N ALA A 535 10.35 -20.11 14.74
CA ALA A 535 10.48 -19.35 15.98
C ALA A 535 11.45 -18.20 15.76
N ASN A 536 11.26 -17.10 16.46
CA ASN A 536 12.20 -15.97 16.41
C ASN A 536 13.25 -16.00 17.53
N TYR A 537 13.20 -17.02 18.41
CA TYR A 537 14.22 -17.32 19.40
C TYR A 537 14.76 -18.72 19.19
N LYS A 538 16.10 -18.88 19.13
CA LYS A 538 16.77 -20.17 18.84
C LYS A 538 16.48 -21.27 19.87
N ASP A 539 16.39 -20.90 21.13
CA ASP A 539 16.23 -21.78 22.28
C ASP A 539 14.76 -21.93 22.72
N ALA A 540 13.83 -21.91 21.75
CA ALA A 540 12.41 -22.10 22.04
C ALA A 540 12.15 -23.57 22.47
N PRO A 541 12.06 -23.89 23.76
CA PRO A 541 11.89 -25.28 24.19
C PRO A 541 10.51 -25.79 23.76
N LEU A 542 10.46 -27.06 23.36
CA LEU A 542 9.20 -27.77 23.18
C LEU A 542 8.53 -27.87 24.58
N SER A 543 7.37 -27.31 24.71
CA SER A 543 6.60 -27.33 25.95
C SER A 543 5.32 -28.15 25.77
N GLY A 544 4.80 -28.74 26.87
CA GLY A 544 3.59 -29.56 26.84
C GLY A 544 2.37 -28.82 26.29
N GLU A 545 1.56 -28.23 27.18
CA GLU A 545 0.35 -27.46 26.80
C GLU A 545 0.55 -25.94 26.81
N GLY A 546 1.73 -25.45 27.25
CA GLY A 546 2.00 -24.04 27.36
C GLY A 546 3.45 -23.69 27.66
N PHE A 547 3.77 -22.41 27.65
CA PHE A 547 5.10 -21.85 27.90
C PHE A 547 5.01 -20.42 28.42
N THR A 548 6.09 -19.93 29.02
CA THR A 548 6.21 -18.47 29.28
C THR A 548 6.81 -17.79 28.05
N ALA A 549 5.98 -17.04 27.38
CA ALA A 549 6.41 -16.28 26.18
C ALA A 549 7.30 -15.10 26.57
N ARG A 550 8.38 -14.93 25.83
CA ARG A 550 9.34 -13.81 25.91
C ARG A 550 8.82 -12.57 25.19
N PRO A 551 9.49 -11.42 25.32
CA PRO A 551 9.16 -10.23 24.54
C PRO A 551 9.08 -10.53 23.04
N TRP A 552 7.98 -10.14 22.40
CA TRP A 552 7.77 -10.28 20.96
C TRP A 552 8.01 -11.70 20.41
N GLU A 553 7.71 -12.75 21.19
CA GLU A 553 7.96 -14.12 20.79
C GLU A 553 6.95 -14.61 19.75
N LEU A 554 7.51 -15.17 18.68
CA LEU A 554 6.79 -15.90 17.63
C LEU A 554 7.07 -17.39 17.78
N ARG A 555 6.01 -18.22 17.71
CA ARG A 555 6.11 -19.67 17.48
C ARG A 555 5.07 -20.12 16.48
N VAL A 556 5.49 -20.95 15.54
CA VAL A 556 4.62 -21.58 14.55
C VAL A 556 4.76 -23.08 14.63
N TYR A 557 3.67 -23.77 14.94
CA TYR A 557 3.63 -25.22 15.05
C TYR A 557 2.79 -25.84 13.96
N GLU A 558 3.28 -26.92 13.36
CA GLU A 558 2.49 -27.85 12.57
C GLU A 558 2.01 -28.98 13.52
N LEU A 559 0.66 -29.20 13.56
CA LEU A 559 -0.02 -30.11 14.48
C LEU A 559 -0.76 -31.23 13.71
#